data_ea05ca8d26b740d6d92adeddcc07e97f
#
_entry.id   ea05ca8d26b740d6d92adeddcc07e97f
#
_cell.length_a   1.000
_cell.length_b   1.000
_cell.length_c   1.000
_cell.angle_alpha   90.00
_cell.angle_beta   90.00
_cell.angle_gamma   90.00
#
_symmetry.space_group_name_H-M   'P 1'
#
loop_
_entity.id
_entity.type
_entity.pdbx_description
1 polymer ?
#
loop_
_entity_poly.entity_id
_entity_poly.type
_entity_poly.pdbx_seq_one_letter_code
_entity_poly.pdbx_strand_id
1 'polypeptide(L)'
;MKIKKHIILIPVYNDWKSLNKLLKDIDSTLNNQLFETEILIVNDCSSMPINVEKSHLKFIKKISVINLKKNLGSQKSIAIGLNYLDKKNDNFFITVMDSDGEDNPYEIKKMLEFAQNHEDYVVTSNRKKREESFLIIFFYKIHLLLSFLFSFHWIGFGNFTTFNSKNLKTILSNNSSWYAHSSSVIKNCKIFKTFAKREKRYFDKSKLGFLSLVEHSLRVNAVFG
;
A
#
# COMPACT_ATOMS: atom_id res chain seq x y z
N MET A 1 29.26 1.31 -3.04
CA MET A 1 28.03 1.11 -2.22
C MET A 1 27.29 -0.11 -2.75
N LYS A 2 26.86 -1.04 -1.88
CA LYS A 2 26.05 -2.21 -2.31
C LYS A 2 24.65 -1.72 -2.71
N ILE A 3 24.21 -2.01 -3.94
CA ILE A 3 22.88 -1.67 -4.42
C ILE A 3 21.85 -2.38 -3.53
N LYS A 4 20.93 -1.64 -2.95
CA LYS A 4 19.88 -2.18 -2.10
C LYS A 4 18.66 -2.56 -2.95
N LYS A 5 18.03 -3.68 -2.63
CA LYS A 5 16.82 -4.14 -3.32
C LYS A 5 15.58 -3.45 -2.75
N HIS A 6 14.68 -3.04 -3.62
CA HIS A 6 13.39 -2.46 -3.29
C HIS A 6 12.27 -3.18 -4.04
N ILE A 7 11.19 -3.53 -3.36
CA ILE A 7 10.03 -4.20 -3.97
C ILE A 7 8.78 -3.35 -3.70
N ILE A 8 8.07 -2.99 -4.76
CA ILE A 8 6.78 -2.31 -4.63
C ILE A 8 5.67 -3.34 -4.79
N LEU A 9 4.85 -3.51 -3.75
CA LEU A 9 3.72 -4.42 -3.70
C LEU A 9 2.44 -3.66 -4.04
N ILE A 10 1.74 -4.10 -5.10
CA ILE A 10 0.55 -3.44 -5.64
C ILE A 10 -0.58 -4.46 -5.80
N PRO A 11 -1.68 -4.38 -5.01
CA PRO A 11 -2.90 -5.15 -5.26
C PRO A 11 -3.66 -4.56 -6.46
N VAL A 12 -4.18 -5.42 -7.33
CA VAL A 12 -4.93 -5.00 -8.54
C VAL A 12 -6.18 -5.84 -8.71
N TYR A 13 -7.32 -5.17 -8.98
CA TYR A 13 -8.57 -5.81 -9.38
C TYR A 13 -9.24 -5.04 -10.50
N ASN A 14 -9.25 -5.61 -11.72
CA ASN A 14 -9.88 -5.02 -12.91
C ASN A 14 -9.47 -3.56 -13.19
N ASP A 15 -8.21 -3.18 -12.88
CA ASP A 15 -7.72 -1.81 -13.02
C ASP A 15 -6.32 -1.76 -13.67
N TRP A 16 -6.16 -2.50 -14.77
CA TRP A 16 -4.88 -2.59 -15.50
C TRP A 16 -4.47 -1.27 -16.14
N LYS A 17 -5.45 -0.42 -16.51
CA LYS A 17 -5.19 0.88 -17.10
C LYS A 17 -4.54 1.83 -16.10
N SER A 18 -5.07 1.89 -14.87
CA SER A 18 -4.48 2.69 -13.79
C SER A 18 -3.12 2.14 -13.39
N LEU A 19 -2.98 0.80 -13.30
CA LEU A 19 -1.69 0.17 -13.01
C LEU A 19 -0.63 0.56 -14.03
N ASN A 20 -0.92 0.48 -15.34
CA ASN A 20 0.06 0.82 -16.38
C ASN A 20 0.50 2.30 -16.31
N LYS A 21 -0.44 3.21 -16.01
CA LYS A 21 -0.10 4.61 -15.75
C LYS A 21 0.78 4.74 -14.52
N LEU A 22 0.43 4.07 -13.40
CA LEU A 22 1.19 4.08 -12.17
C LEU A 22 2.62 3.55 -12.38
N LEU A 23 2.79 2.45 -13.13
CA LEU A 23 4.12 1.89 -13.43
C LEU A 23 4.99 2.89 -14.20
N LYS A 24 4.43 3.64 -15.15
CA LYS A 24 5.14 4.71 -15.87
C LYS A 24 5.55 5.84 -14.92
N ASP A 25 4.68 6.25 -14.02
CA ASP A 25 4.96 7.31 -13.05
C ASP A 25 6.01 6.84 -12.03
N ILE A 26 5.91 5.60 -11.51
CA ILE A 26 6.94 5.00 -10.66
C ILE A 26 8.28 4.96 -11.38
N ASP A 27 8.33 4.43 -12.61
CA ASP A 27 9.58 4.30 -13.39
C ASP A 27 10.27 5.66 -13.55
N SER A 28 9.50 6.72 -13.79
CA SER A 28 10.02 8.09 -13.88
C SER A 28 10.67 8.60 -12.58
N THR A 29 10.20 8.12 -11.41
CA THR A 29 10.74 8.52 -10.10
C THR A 29 12.04 7.80 -9.75
N LEU A 30 12.32 6.67 -10.40
CA LEU A 30 13.46 5.80 -10.09
C LEU A 30 14.77 6.25 -10.75
N ASN A 31 14.74 7.31 -11.54
CA ASN A 31 15.94 7.85 -12.17
C ASN A 31 16.96 8.29 -11.09
N ASN A 32 18.22 7.82 -11.23
CA ASN A 32 19.32 8.10 -10.29
C ASN A 32 19.16 7.56 -8.86
N GLN A 33 18.46 6.44 -8.66
CA GLN A 33 18.31 5.83 -7.34
C GLN A 33 19.37 4.74 -7.06
N LEU A 34 19.76 4.64 -5.77
CA LEU A 34 20.65 3.60 -5.23
C LEU A 34 19.93 2.24 -5.02
N PHE A 35 18.72 2.10 -5.55
CA PHE A 35 17.87 0.93 -5.34
C PHE A 35 17.59 0.22 -6.66
N GLU A 36 17.71 -1.10 -6.64
CA GLU A 36 17.17 -1.96 -7.69
C GLU A 36 15.71 -2.27 -7.38
N THR A 37 14.80 -1.65 -8.15
CA THR A 37 13.37 -1.74 -7.90
C THR A 37 12.70 -2.82 -8.72
N GLU A 38 11.97 -3.71 -8.03
CA GLU A 38 11.07 -4.71 -8.61
C GLU A 38 9.62 -4.40 -8.24
N ILE A 39 8.69 -4.82 -9.07
CA ILE A 39 7.24 -4.73 -8.81
C ILE A 39 6.69 -6.13 -8.52
N LEU A 40 5.93 -6.25 -7.45
CA LEU A 40 5.11 -7.41 -7.15
C LEU A 40 3.63 -7.03 -7.23
N ILE A 41 2.96 -7.51 -8.26
CA ILE A 41 1.52 -7.33 -8.44
C ILE A 41 0.79 -8.50 -7.81
N VAL A 42 -0.25 -8.24 -7.03
CA VAL A 42 -1.20 -9.27 -6.60
C VAL A 42 -2.52 -9.03 -7.33
N ASN A 43 -2.78 -9.85 -8.33
CA ASN A 43 -4.02 -9.85 -9.09
C ASN A 43 -5.12 -10.55 -8.27
N ASP A 44 -6.06 -9.77 -7.77
CA ASP A 44 -7.17 -10.23 -6.92
C ASP A 44 -8.31 -10.86 -7.75
N CYS A 45 -7.96 -11.85 -8.58
CA CYS A 45 -8.89 -12.56 -9.46
C CYS A 45 -9.65 -11.62 -10.41
N SER A 46 -8.91 -10.75 -11.14
CA SER A 46 -9.52 -9.90 -12.16
C SER A 46 -10.21 -10.74 -13.24
N SER A 47 -11.42 -10.35 -13.64
CA SER A 47 -12.14 -10.91 -14.77
C SER A 47 -11.59 -10.44 -16.12
N MET A 48 -10.92 -9.28 -16.14
CA MET A 48 -10.23 -8.75 -17.32
C MET A 48 -8.88 -9.44 -17.51
N PRO A 49 -8.47 -9.71 -18.76
CA PRO A 49 -7.15 -10.24 -19.05
C PRO A 49 -6.03 -9.38 -18.45
N ILE A 50 -4.97 -10.05 -17.97
CA ILE A 50 -3.80 -9.35 -17.46
C ILE A 50 -3.17 -8.56 -18.60
N ASN A 51 -3.08 -7.25 -18.41
CA ASN A 51 -2.44 -6.35 -19.37
C ASN A 51 -1.42 -5.47 -18.65
N VAL A 52 -0.14 -5.88 -18.65
CA VAL A 52 0.98 -5.15 -18.05
C VAL A 52 1.94 -4.72 -19.16
N GLU A 53 1.99 -3.43 -19.43
CA GLU A 53 2.87 -2.81 -20.42
C GLU A 53 4.29 -2.64 -19.84
N LYS A 54 5.25 -3.41 -20.38
CA LYS A 54 6.66 -3.38 -19.92
C LYS A 54 7.59 -2.60 -20.85
N SER A 55 7.20 -2.40 -22.10
CA SER A 55 8.08 -1.93 -23.19
C SER A 55 8.69 -0.53 -22.98
N HIS A 56 8.10 0.27 -22.14
CA HIS A 56 8.53 1.66 -21.88
C HIS A 56 9.18 1.88 -20.52
N LEU A 57 9.35 0.81 -19.71
CA LEU A 57 9.93 0.90 -18.38
C LEU A 57 11.45 0.71 -18.49
N LYS A 58 12.20 1.69 -17.94
CA LYS A 58 13.68 1.73 -18.03
C LYS A 58 14.36 1.33 -16.72
N PHE A 59 13.76 1.70 -15.59
CA PHE A 59 14.38 1.59 -14.27
C PHE A 59 13.78 0.47 -13.44
N ILE A 60 12.54 0.04 -13.70
CA ILE A 60 11.92 -1.14 -13.09
C ILE A 60 12.60 -2.39 -13.64
N LYS A 61 13.30 -3.14 -12.78
CA LYS A 61 14.10 -4.31 -13.18
C LYS A 61 13.27 -5.55 -13.45
N LYS A 62 12.21 -5.76 -12.67
CA LYS A 62 11.38 -6.96 -12.76
C LYS A 62 9.94 -6.66 -12.37
N ILE A 63 8.99 -7.28 -13.06
CA ILE A 63 7.58 -7.31 -12.68
C ILE A 63 7.15 -8.76 -12.53
N SER A 64 6.66 -9.10 -11.35
CA SER A 64 6.11 -10.42 -11.01
C SER A 64 4.63 -10.29 -10.67
N VAL A 65 3.82 -11.30 -11.00
CA VAL A 65 2.38 -11.32 -10.74
C VAL A 65 2.02 -12.56 -9.95
N ILE A 66 1.30 -12.39 -8.84
CA ILE A 66 0.61 -13.45 -8.11
C ILE A 66 -0.86 -13.40 -8.51
N ASN A 67 -1.40 -14.50 -9.06
CA ASN A 67 -2.81 -14.60 -9.43
C ASN A 67 -3.60 -15.31 -8.33
N LEU A 68 -4.59 -14.65 -7.76
CA LEU A 68 -5.49 -15.27 -6.81
C LEU A 68 -6.62 -16.02 -7.53
N LYS A 69 -7.05 -17.14 -6.95
CA LYS A 69 -8.14 -17.98 -7.52
C LYS A 69 -9.54 -17.41 -7.28
N LYS A 70 -9.68 -16.44 -6.36
CA LYS A 70 -10.94 -15.74 -6.03
C LYS A 70 -10.65 -14.32 -5.56
N ASN A 71 -11.61 -13.43 -5.73
CA ASN A 71 -11.52 -12.07 -5.20
C ASN A 71 -11.60 -12.11 -3.66
N LEU A 72 -10.57 -11.59 -3.00
CA LEU A 72 -10.44 -11.56 -1.55
C LEU A 72 -10.45 -10.12 -0.99
N GLY A 73 -10.35 -9.13 -1.86
CA GLY A 73 -10.21 -7.71 -1.53
C GLY A 73 -8.76 -7.28 -1.30
N SER A 74 -8.51 -5.98 -1.42
CA SER A 74 -7.15 -5.40 -1.42
C SER A 74 -6.34 -5.75 -0.16
N GLN A 75 -6.97 -5.77 1.02
CA GLN A 75 -6.26 -6.03 2.29
C GLN A 75 -5.68 -7.45 2.32
N LYS A 76 -6.47 -8.44 1.91
CA LYS A 76 -6.00 -9.83 1.85
C LYS A 76 -4.98 -10.03 0.73
N SER A 77 -5.13 -9.33 -0.39
CA SER A 77 -4.15 -9.33 -1.48
C SER A 77 -2.80 -8.77 -1.02
N ILE A 78 -2.80 -7.68 -0.24
CA ILE A 78 -1.59 -7.14 0.40
C ILE A 78 -0.99 -8.18 1.36
N ALA A 79 -1.79 -8.76 2.25
CA ALA A 79 -1.31 -9.76 3.22
C ALA A 79 -0.69 -10.97 2.53
N ILE A 80 -1.28 -11.46 1.43
CA ILE A 80 -0.72 -12.56 0.63
C ILE A 80 0.62 -12.17 0.01
N GLY A 81 0.70 -10.97 -0.57
CA GLY A 81 1.95 -10.45 -1.13
C GLY A 81 3.06 -10.32 -0.08
N LEU A 82 2.74 -9.79 1.11
CA LEU A 82 3.69 -9.66 2.22
C LEU A 82 4.16 -11.04 2.73
N ASN A 83 3.24 -12.01 2.88
CA ASN A 83 3.60 -13.40 3.24
C ASN A 83 4.49 -14.07 2.19
N TYR A 84 4.27 -13.80 0.90
CA TYR A 84 5.15 -14.27 -0.16
C TYR A 84 6.56 -13.67 -0.04
N LEU A 85 6.65 -12.37 0.31
CA LEU A 85 7.92 -11.66 0.48
C LEU A 85 8.68 -12.12 1.74
N ASP A 86 7.98 -12.45 2.83
CA ASP A 86 8.59 -12.92 4.08
C ASP A 86 9.40 -14.24 3.89
N LYS A 87 8.97 -15.07 2.94
CA LYS A 87 9.66 -16.31 2.60
C LYS A 87 11.02 -16.14 1.92
N LYS A 88 11.36 -14.92 1.47
CA LYS A 88 12.60 -14.67 0.70
C LYS A 88 13.86 -14.64 1.56
N ASN A 89 13.74 -14.47 2.87
CA ASN A 89 14.86 -14.42 3.84
C ASN A 89 16.00 -13.43 3.48
N ASP A 90 15.72 -12.45 2.62
CA ASP A 90 16.67 -11.42 2.16
C ASP A 90 16.42 -10.09 2.87
N ASN A 91 17.43 -9.23 2.91
CA ASN A 91 17.27 -7.85 3.38
C ASN A 91 16.95 -6.92 2.19
N PHE A 92 15.73 -6.40 2.15
CA PHE A 92 15.24 -5.48 1.12
C PHE A 92 14.22 -4.51 1.69
N PHE A 93 13.91 -3.47 0.93
CA PHE A 93 12.87 -2.52 1.28
C PHE A 93 11.57 -2.88 0.55
N ILE A 94 10.44 -2.60 1.19
CA ILE A 94 9.11 -2.85 0.64
C ILE A 94 8.33 -1.54 0.67
N THR A 95 7.70 -1.21 -0.45
CA THR A 95 6.65 -0.18 -0.50
C THR A 95 5.34 -0.86 -0.84
N VAL A 96 4.31 -0.64 -0.04
CA VAL A 96 2.93 -1.05 -0.35
C VAL A 96 2.18 0.18 -0.83
N MET A 97 1.48 0.09 -1.96
CA MET A 97 0.64 1.17 -2.49
C MET A 97 -0.51 0.64 -3.35
N ASP A 98 -1.57 1.42 -3.48
CA ASP A 98 -2.72 1.07 -4.30
C ASP A 98 -2.45 1.33 -5.80
N SER A 99 -3.17 0.63 -6.70
CA SER A 99 -2.96 0.73 -8.16
C SER A 99 -3.59 1.95 -8.82
N ASP A 100 -4.42 2.69 -8.11
CA ASP A 100 -5.35 3.69 -8.68
C ASP A 100 -4.77 5.10 -8.90
N GLY A 101 -3.55 5.33 -8.42
CA GLY A 101 -2.83 6.60 -8.53
C GLY A 101 -3.18 7.62 -7.47
N GLU A 102 -4.03 7.30 -6.48
CA GLU A 102 -4.28 8.19 -5.35
C GLU A 102 -3.06 8.37 -4.44
N ASP A 103 -2.22 7.34 -4.34
CA ASP A 103 -0.94 7.38 -3.67
C ASP A 103 0.12 7.97 -4.60
N ASN A 104 0.75 9.08 -4.20
CA ASN A 104 1.69 9.79 -5.05
C ASN A 104 3.04 9.06 -5.16
N PRO A 105 3.42 8.52 -6.34
CA PRO A 105 4.67 7.77 -6.49
C PRO A 105 5.93 8.62 -6.29
N TYR A 106 5.86 9.93 -6.41
CA TYR A 106 7.00 10.84 -6.17
C TYR A 106 7.43 10.89 -4.69
N GLU A 107 6.57 10.44 -3.76
CA GLU A 107 6.92 10.31 -2.34
C GLU A 107 7.78 9.07 -2.04
N ILE A 108 7.82 8.06 -2.92
CA ILE A 108 8.55 6.80 -2.71
C ILE A 108 10.02 7.07 -2.36
N LYS A 109 10.68 7.97 -3.09
CA LYS A 109 12.08 8.30 -2.86
C LYS A 109 12.33 8.78 -1.43
N LYS A 110 11.54 9.74 -0.97
CA LYS A 110 11.65 10.30 0.39
C LYS A 110 11.36 9.26 1.46
N MET A 111 10.36 8.41 1.23
CA MET A 111 10.00 7.32 2.17
C MET A 111 11.12 6.28 2.25
N LEU A 112 11.75 5.93 1.12
CA LEU A 112 12.89 5.02 1.07
C LEU A 112 14.12 5.58 1.77
N GLU A 113 14.46 6.84 1.54
CA GLU A 113 15.58 7.53 2.18
C GLU A 113 15.43 7.51 3.71
N PHE A 114 14.23 7.78 4.22
CA PHE A 114 13.97 7.70 5.65
C PHE A 114 14.07 6.26 6.16
N ALA A 115 13.39 5.30 5.51
CA ALA A 115 13.40 3.90 5.90
C ALA A 115 14.81 3.30 5.88
N GLN A 116 15.68 3.76 4.96
CA GLN A 116 17.07 3.33 4.89
C GLN A 116 17.90 3.76 6.10
N ASN A 117 17.63 4.93 6.63
CA ASN A 117 18.35 5.49 7.79
C ASN A 117 17.74 5.03 9.12
N HIS A 118 16.50 4.51 9.10
CA HIS A 118 15.73 4.10 10.27
C HIS A 118 15.00 2.78 9.99
N GLU A 119 15.76 1.68 9.83
CA GLU A 119 15.23 0.39 9.39
C GLU A 119 14.19 -0.24 10.34
N ASP A 120 14.14 0.20 11.61
CA ASP A 120 13.16 -0.26 12.59
C ASP A 120 11.79 0.43 12.45
N TYR A 121 11.69 1.45 11.62
CA TYR A 121 10.46 2.21 11.42
C TYR A 121 9.73 1.77 10.16
N VAL A 122 8.41 1.81 10.25
CA VAL A 122 7.51 1.82 9.08
C VAL A 122 7.18 3.27 8.75
N VAL A 123 7.56 3.70 7.57
CA VAL A 123 7.24 5.05 7.06
C VAL A 123 5.86 5.01 6.45
N THR A 124 4.96 5.90 6.90
CA THR A 124 3.59 5.99 6.41
C THR A 124 3.35 7.32 5.72
N SER A 125 2.62 7.31 4.60
CA SER A 125 2.18 8.54 3.94
C SER A 125 0.80 8.94 4.45
N ASN A 126 0.77 9.96 5.33
CA ASN A 126 -0.47 10.51 5.85
C ASN A 126 -1.07 11.51 4.86
N ARG A 127 -2.38 11.47 4.72
CA ARG A 127 -3.11 12.33 3.78
C ARG A 127 -3.23 13.75 4.33
N LYS A 128 -2.72 14.75 3.57
CA LYS A 128 -3.03 16.17 3.81
C LYS A 128 -4.40 16.45 3.22
N LYS A 129 -5.36 16.96 3.99
CA LYS A 129 -6.70 17.42 3.60
C LYS A 129 -7.43 16.63 2.50
N ARG A 130 -8.70 16.32 2.74
CA ARG A 130 -9.64 15.79 1.75
C ARG A 130 -10.43 16.93 1.14
N GLU A 131 -10.45 16.99 -0.20
CA GLU A 131 -11.35 17.85 -0.99
C GLU A 131 -12.63 17.03 -1.30
N GLU A 132 -13.33 16.56 -0.27
CA GLU A 132 -14.57 15.79 -0.41
C GLU A 132 -15.76 16.59 0.10
N SER A 133 -17.00 16.17 -0.29
CA SER A 133 -18.21 16.85 0.17
C SER A 133 -18.33 16.80 1.70
N PHE A 134 -18.99 17.79 2.28
CA PHE A 134 -19.17 17.93 3.74
C PHE A 134 -19.74 16.65 4.40
N LEU A 135 -20.69 15.99 3.73
CA LEU A 135 -21.28 14.73 4.24
C LEU A 135 -20.25 13.60 4.33
N ILE A 136 -19.39 13.45 3.31
CA ILE A 136 -18.35 12.41 3.32
C ILE A 136 -17.34 12.71 4.43
N ILE A 137 -16.95 13.97 4.60
CA ILE A 137 -16.05 14.39 5.69
C ILE A 137 -16.68 14.10 7.06
N PHE A 138 -17.98 14.36 7.23
CA PHE A 138 -18.70 14.12 8.47
C PHE A 138 -18.73 12.64 8.84
N PHE A 139 -19.15 11.75 7.92
CA PHE A 139 -19.14 10.30 8.15
C PHE A 139 -17.72 9.75 8.38
N TYR A 140 -16.73 10.31 7.70
CA TYR A 140 -15.34 9.94 7.93
C TYR A 140 -14.86 10.35 9.33
N LYS A 141 -15.25 11.52 9.84
CA LYS A 141 -14.92 11.94 11.21
C LYS A 141 -15.59 11.04 12.25
N ILE A 142 -16.85 10.64 12.02
CA ILE A 142 -17.55 9.65 12.87
C ILE A 142 -16.77 8.33 12.85
N HIS A 143 -16.38 7.84 11.67
CA HIS A 143 -15.58 6.63 11.55
C HIS A 143 -14.25 6.73 12.32
N LEU A 144 -13.53 7.84 12.19
CA LEU A 144 -12.28 8.06 12.92
C LEU A 144 -12.51 8.08 14.44
N LEU A 145 -13.58 8.71 14.90
CA LEU A 145 -13.95 8.76 16.32
C LEU A 145 -14.27 7.35 16.84
N LEU A 146 -15.09 6.59 16.13
CA LEU A 146 -15.41 5.20 16.49
C LEU A 146 -14.13 4.35 16.49
N SER A 147 -13.31 4.45 15.45
CA SER A 147 -12.03 3.73 15.39
C SER A 147 -11.11 4.10 16.57
N PHE A 148 -11.06 5.38 16.95
CA PHE A 148 -10.31 5.83 18.10
C PHE A 148 -10.83 5.24 19.42
N LEU A 149 -12.16 5.21 19.60
CA LEU A 149 -12.78 4.64 20.82
C LEU A 149 -12.48 3.14 20.98
N PHE A 150 -12.36 2.40 19.87
CA PHE A 150 -12.04 0.96 19.91
C PHE A 150 -10.54 0.67 19.94
N SER A 151 -9.71 1.49 19.29
CA SER A 151 -8.28 1.21 19.11
C SER A 151 -7.36 2.07 19.97
N PHE A 152 -7.84 3.18 20.49
CA PHE A 152 -7.07 4.27 21.12
C PHE A 152 -5.98 4.85 20.18
N HIS A 153 -6.09 4.62 18.87
CA HIS A 153 -5.13 5.10 17.87
C HIS A 153 -5.83 5.88 16.75
N TRP A 154 -5.20 6.97 16.30
CA TRP A 154 -5.64 7.72 15.13
C TRP A 154 -5.05 7.11 13.86
N ILE A 155 -5.90 6.47 13.05
CA ILE A 155 -5.51 5.86 11.78
C ILE A 155 -5.68 6.91 10.66
N GLY A 156 -4.61 7.66 10.36
CA GLY A 156 -4.63 8.77 9.39
C GLY A 156 -4.03 8.43 8.03
N PHE A 157 -3.67 7.17 7.76
CA PHE A 157 -3.09 6.73 6.49
C PHE A 157 -3.78 5.47 5.96
N GLY A 158 -3.61 5.22 4.66
CA GLY A 158 -4.12 4.03 3.98
C GLY A 158 -3.07 2.92 3.89
N ASN A 159 -2.93 2.34 2.69
CA ASN A 159 -1.96 1.26 2.45
C ASN A 159 -0.55 1.77 2.15
N PHE A 160 -0.38 3.06 1.82
CA PHE A 160 0.90 3.62 1.37
C PHE A 160 1.92 3.68 2.50
N THR A 161 2.79 2.67 2.53
CA THR A 161 3.82 2.48 3.55
C THR A 161 5.12 2.01 2.92
N THR A 162 6.26 2.38 3.53
CA THR A 162 7.59 1.90 3.12
C THR A 162 8.37 1.45 4.34
N PHE A 163 9.01 0.26 4.29
CA PHE A 163 9.72 -0.33 5.41
C PHE A 163 10.77 -1.34 4.97
N ASN A 164 11.68 -1.68 5.87
CA ASN A 164 12.64 -2.77 5.68
C ASN A 164 11.98 -4.15 5.92
N SER A 165 12.39 -5.18 5.20
CA SER A 165 11.87 -6.55 5.32
C SER A 165 11.96 -7.14 6.75
N LYS A 166 12.83 -6.62 7.62
CA LYS A 166 12.89 -6.94 9.05
C LYS A 166 11.55 -6.75 9.77
N ASN A 167 10.72 -5.79 9.31
CA ASN A 167 9.42 -5.49 9.90
C ASN A 167 8.31 -6.46 9.45
N LEU A 168 8.57 -7.34 8.44
CA LEU A 168 7.54 -8.23 7.89
C LEU A 168 6.90 -9.12 8.95
N LYS A 169 7.71 -9.81 9.76
CA LYS A 169 7.20 -10.71 10.81
C LYS A 169 6.32 -9.97 11.82
N THR A 170 6.71 -8.74 12.17
CA THR A 170 5.95 -7.88 13.08
C THR A 170 4.63 -7.44 12.44
N ILE A 171 4.63 -7.02 11.18
CA ILE A 171 3.43 -6.63 10.43
C ILE A 171 2.47 -7.82 10.26
N LEU A 172 3.01 -9.02 10.02
CA LEU A 172 2.23 -10.24 9.79
C LEU A 172 1.79 -10.93 11.09
N SER A 173 2.24 -10.46 12.25
CA SER A 173 1.93 -11.08 13.53
C SER A 173 0.41 -11.12 13.78
N ASN A 174 -0.06 -12.23 14.40
CA ASN A 174 -1.46 -12.45 14.77
C ASN A 174 -2.45 -12.34 13.59
N ASN A 175 -1.98 -12.53 12.35
CA ASN A 175 -2.79 -12.36 11.13
C ASN A 175 -3.48 -10.99 11.01
N SER A 176 -3.01 -9.97 11.72
CA SER A 176 -3.64 -8.65 11.76
C SER A 176 -3.65 -7.95 10.39
N SER A 177 -2.60 -8.16 9.58
CA SER A 177 -2.53 -7.65 8.20
C SER A 177 -3.59 -8.25 7.26
N TRP A 178 -4.17 -9.41 7.62
CA TRP A 178 -5.26 -10.05 6.88
C TRP A 178 -6.56 -9.26 6.93
N TYR A 179 -6.77 -8.53 8.02
CA TYR A 179 -7.93 -7.67 8.20
C TYR A 179 -7.70 -6.27 7.65
N ALA A 180 -6.60 -5.62 8.06
CA ALA A 180 -6.23 -4.29 7.60
C ALA A 180 -4.73 -4.04 7.76
N HIS A 181 -4.04 -3.74 6.65
CA HIS A 181 -2.60 -3.46 6.65
C HIS A 181 -2.24 -2.27 7.54
N SER A 182 -2.96 -1.14 7.40
CA SER A 182 -2.71 0.07 8.19
C SER A 182 -2.88 -0.15 9.68
N SER A 183 -3.92 -0.91 10.09
CA SER A 183 -4.15 -1.24 11.51
C SER A 183 -3.07 -2.16 12.07
N SER A 184 -2.63 -3.14 11.28
CA SER A 184 -1.53 -4.02 11.67
C SER A 184 -0.24 -3.24 11.89
N VAL A 185 0.09 -2.30 11.00
CA VAL A 185 1.26 -1.42 11.12
C VAL A 185 1.15 -0.58 12.38
N ILE A 186 -0.01 0.04 12.66
CA ILE A 186 -0.21 0.88 13.86
C ILE A 186 -0.08 0.07 15.15
N LYS A 187 -0.69 -1.11 15.19
CA LYS A 187 -0.69 -1.95 16.39
C LYS A 187 0.70 -2.48 16.74
N ASN A 188 1.50 -2.82 15.74
CA ASN A 188 2.67 -3.67 15.94
C ASN A 188 4.01 -2.97 15.68
N CYS A 189 4.05 -1.82 14.99
CA CYS A 189 5.30 -1.21 14.50
C CYS A 189 5.56 0.19 15.04
N LYS A 190 6.82 0.57 15.08
CA LYS A 190 7.23 1.97 15.22
C LYS A 190 6.95 2.70 13.91
N ILE A 191 6.22 3.82 13.97
CA ILE A 191 5.77 4.56 12.80
C ILE A 191 6.46 5.90 12.68
N PHE A 192 6.91 6.22 11.46
CA PHE A 192 7.26 7.59 11.08
C PHE A 192 6.25 8.10 10.06
N LYS A 193 5.63 9.25 10.36
CA LYS A 193 4.58 9.84 9.53
C LYS A 193 5.16 10.86 8.57
N THR A 194 5.05 10.62 7.27
CA THR A 194 5.20 11.65 6.24
C THR A 194 3.83 12.20 5.86
N PHE A 195 3.79 13.34 5.19
CA PHE A 195 2.55 13.96 4.76
C PHE A 195 2.62 14.25 3.27
N ALA A 196 1.73 13.63 2.50
CA ALA A 196 1.58 13.85 1.08
C ALA A 196 0.18 14.34 0.73
N LYS A 197 0.06 15.07 -0.36
CA LYS A 197 -1.24 15.36 -0.97
C LYS A 197 -1.74 14.07 -1.61
N ARG A 198 -3.02 13.73 -1.39
CA ARG A 198 -3.67 12.64 -2.11
C ARG A 198 -3.91 13.11 -3.53
N GLU A 199 -3.45 12.35 -4.52
CA GLU A 199 -3.72 12.62 -5.92
C GLU A 199 -5.13 12.17 -6.31
N LYS A 200 -5.59 12.61 -7.47
CA LYS A 200 -6.84 12.12 -8.05
C LYS A 200 -6.59 10.77 -8.70
N ARG A 201 -7.59 9.88 -8.61
CA ARG A 201 -7.54 8.61 -9.35
C ARG A 201 -7.27 8.88 -10.83
N TYR A 202 -6.45 8.03 -11.43
CA TYR A 202 -6.11 8.17 -12.84
C TYR A 202 -7.33 7.99 -13.75
N PHE A 203 -8.12 6.96 -13.46
CA PHE A 203 -9.30 6.59 -14.27
C PHE A 203 -10.41 6.10 -13.35
N ASP A 204 -11.63 6.15 -13.83
CA ASP A 204 -12.85 5.64 -13.20
C ASP A 204 -13.14 6.15 -11.76
N LYS A 205 -14.36 5.90 -11.30
CA LYS A 205 -14.77 6.15 -9.92
C LYS A 205 -14.40 4.96 -9.04
N SER A 206 -14.30 5.19 -7.72
CA SER A 206 -14.13 4.11 -6.76
C SER A 206 -15.19 3.02 -6.95
N LYS A 207 -14.73 1.76 -7.03
CA LYS A 207 -15.62 0.59 -7.11
C LYS A 207 -16.16 0.17 -5.73
N LEU A 208 -15.74 0.85 -4.65
CA LEU A 208 -16.20 0.59 -3.29
C LEU A 208 -17.55 1.26 -3.06
N GLY A 209 -18.58 0.46 -2.87
CA GLY A 209 -19.91 0.93 -2.43
C GLY A 209 -19.91 1.27 -0.93
N PHE A 210 -20.98 1.91 -0.45
CA PHE A 210 -21.16 2.30 0.95
C PHE A 210 -21.01 1.12 1.91
N LEU A 211 -21.62 -0.03 1.61
CA LEU A 211 -21.51 -1.26 2.42
C LEU A 211 -20.07 -1.75 2.54
N SER A 212 -19.29 -1.68 1.45
CA SER A 212 -17.88 -2.05 1.48
C SER A 212 -17.03 -1.12 2.35
N LEU A 213 -17.39 0.16 2.45
CA LEU A 213 -16.74 1.12 3.34
C LEU A 213 -17.03 0.81 4.81
N VAL A 214 -18.30 0.44 5.13
CA VAL A 214 -18.68 0.00 6.48
C VAL A 214 -17.94 -1.28 6.87
N GLU A 215 -17.91 -2.27 5.98
CA GLU A 215 -17.20 -3.53 6.20
C GLU A 215 -15.69 -3.28 6.40
N HIS A 216 -15.08 -2.41 5.60
CA HIS A 216 -13.69 -2.02 5.77
C HIS A 216 -13.45 -1.36 7.14
N SER A 217 -14.36 -0.49 7.57
CA SER A 217 -14.32 0.13 8.91
C SER A 217 -14.33 -0.90 10.03
N LEU A 218 -15.21 -1.90 9.94
CA LEU A 218 -15.29 -3.00 10.92
C LEU A 218 -14.01 -3.84 10.94
N ARG A 219 -13.45 -4.14 9.76
CA ARG A 219 -12.18 -4.88 9.65
C ARG A 219 -11.01 -4.14 10.28
N VAL A 220 -10.93 -2.82 10.08
CA VAL A 220 -9.91 -1.96 10.71
C VAL A 220 -9.96 -2.06 12.23
N ASN A 221 -11.16 -2.04 12.81
CA ASN A 221 -11.36 -2.13 14.26
C ASN A 221 -11.11 -3.55 14.79
N ALA A 222 -11.45 -4.60 14.04
CA ALA A 222 -11.23 -5.99 14.42
C ALA A 222 -9.76 -6.38 14.67
N VAL A 223 -8.81 -5.56 14.21
CA VAL A 223 -7.38 -5.76 14.49
C VAL A 223 -7.03 -5.45 15.95
N PHE A 224 -7.83 -4.62 16.64
CA PHE A 224 -7.55 -4.14 17.99
C PHE A 224 -8.37 -4.84 19.07
N GLY A 225 -9.38 -5.65 18.67
CA GLY A 225 -10.20 -6.45 19.56
C GLY A 225 -9.54 -7.75 20.04
#